data_f2f98a0a6dc16fd0fa9ff79570ce4c28
#
_entry.id   f2f98a0a6dc16fd0fa9ff79570ce4c28
#
_cell.length_a   1.000
_cell.length_b   1.000
_cell.length_c   1.000
_cell.angle_alpha   90.00
_cell.angle_beta   90.00
_cell.angle_gamma   90.00
#
_symmetry.space_group_name_H-M   'P 1'
#
loop_
_entity.id
_entity.type
_entity.pdbx_description
1 polymer ?
#
loop_
_entity_poly.entity_id
_entity_poly.type
_entity_poly.pdbx_seq_one_letter_code
_entity_poly.pdbx_strand_id
1 'polypeptide(L)'
;MMIIPFVMAIVAYAGFLDDGTETEGFRAFLVIMPAAISAIFSVSLLMNTLVWDENSNYLLYALTTPIDKKLYLKSKYIYLLMATGGYALISVIPMTAVLILTGSFRPELIFLLFGTALIGVIVALLLGTCLMALSMKYTAIKANGYMTMFYGLFAFSGVILNHISEETRTLIKENIGYMAVAVVVILAVFAVMLFQKSCQWLEQKEF
;
A
#
# COMPACT_ATOMS: atom_id res chain seq x y z
N MET A 1 8.03 8.75 10.80
CA MET A 1 7.61 7.64 9.93
C MET A 1 8.70 7.07 9.03
N MET A 2 9.62 7.86 8.47
CA MET A 2 10.72 7.33 7.63
C MET A 2 11.72 6.42 8.38
N ILE A 3 11.78 6.49 9.70
CA ILE A 3 12.70 5.68 10.53
C ILE A 3 12.22 4.22 10.65
N ILE A 4 10.94 3.93 10.47
CA ILE A 4 10.37 2.60 10.72
C ILE A 4 10.98 1.51 9.84
N PRO A 5 11.22 1.69 8.53
CA PRO A 5 11.89 0.68 7.73
C PRO A 5 13.28 0.30 8.27
N PHE A 6 14.02 1.30 8.78
CA PHE A 6 15.33 1.07 9.38
C PHE A 6 15.23 0.32 10.72
N VAL A 7 14.25 0.69 11.56
CA VAL A 7 14.00 -0.03 12.81
C VAL A 7 13.62 -1.48 12.55
N MET A 8 12.74 -1.73 11.59
CA MET A 8 12.34 -3.09 11.20
C MET A 8 13.51 -3.89 10.64
N ALA A 9 14.39 -3.27 9.86
CA ALA A 9 15.61 -3.91 9.36
C ALA A 9 16.58 -4.25 10.51
N ILE A 10 16.75 -3.35 11.51
CA ILE A 10 17.57 -3.60 12.69
C ILE A 10 17.00 -4.76 13.52
N VAL A 11 15.68 -4.78 13.74
CA VAL A 11 15.00 -5.86 14.48
C VAL A 11 15.18 -7.20 13.74
N ALA A 12 15.01 -7.21 12.42
CA ALA A 12 15.24 -8.40 11.61
C ALA A 12 16.69 -8.89 11.71
N TYR A 13 17.67 -7.96 11.64
CA TYR A 13 19.08 -8.29 11.78
C TYR A 13 19.43 -8.81 13.18
N ALA A 14 18.88 -8.21 14.24
CA ALA A 14 19.06 -8.67 15.61
C ALA A 14 18.49 -10.08 15.82
N GLY A 15 17.30 -10.37 15.27
CA GLY A 15 16.73 -11.72 15.31
C GLY A 15 17.60 -12.75 14.58
N PHE A 16 18.23 -12.38 13.47
CA PHE A 16 19.18 -13.25 12.77
C PHE A 16 20.42 -13.55 13.62
N LEU A 17 20.94 -12.55 14.36
CA LEU A 17 22.12 -12.74 15.22
C LEU A 17 21.84 -13.65 16.41
N ASP A 18 20.61 -13.64 16.93
CA ASP A 18 20.21 -14.44 18.10
C ASP A 18 20.05 -15.94 17.72
N ASP A 19 19.41 -16.22 16.58
CA ASP A 19 19.14 -17.60 16.15
C ASP A 19 20.30 -18.24 15.34
N GLY A 20 21.19 -17.46 14.75
CA GLY A 20 22.33 -17.93 13.96
C GLY A 20 21.98 -18.73 12.70
N THR A 21 20.71 -18.90 12.40
CA THR A 21 20.21 -19.71 11.28
C THR A 21 19.32 -18.88 10.35
N GLU A 22 19.69 -18.88 9.06
CA GLU A 22 18.80 -18.36 8.03
C GLU A 22 17.61 -19.29 7.83
N THR A 23 16.51 -18.98 8.52
CA THR A 23 15.25 -19.68 8.24
C THR A 23 14.62 -19.14 6.96
N GLU A 24 13.94 -20.01 6.21
CA GLU A 24 13.15 -19.57 5.05
C GLU A 24 12.11 -18.49 5.44
N GLY A 25 11.60 -18.54 6.66
CA GLY A 25 10.70 -17.52 7.21
C GLY A 25 11.33 -16.15 7.33
N PHE A 26 12.61 -16.06 7.71
CA PHE A 26 13.34 -14.79 7.77
C PHE A 26 13.49 -14.14 6.40
N ARG A 27 13.86 -14.92 5.38
CA ARG A 27 13.96 -14.44 3.99
C ARG A 27 12.60 -13.98 3.46
N ALA A 28 11.55 -14.76 3.69
CA ALA A 28 10.20 -14.39 3.29
C ALA A 28 9.75 -13.08 3.96
N PHE A 29 10.06 -12.89 5.25
CA PHE A 29 9.79 -11.66 5.98
C PHE A 29 10.48 -10.45 5.34
N LEU A 30 11.80 -10.54 5.07
CA LEU A 30 12.56 -9.45 4.44
C LEU A 30 12.01 -9.08 3.07
N VAL A 31 11.58 -10.06 2.30
CA VAL A 31 11.04 -9.87 0.95
C VAL A 31 9.65 -9.22 0.97
N ILE A 32 8.80 -9.58 1.93
CA ILE A 32 7.42 -9.06 2.00
C ILE A 32 7.36 -7.64 2.62
N MET A 33 8.32 -7.31 3.47
CA MET A 33 8.34 -6.04 4.20
C MET A 33 8.27 -4.79 3.32
N PRO A 34 8.97 -4.65 2.19
CA PRO A 34 8.85 -3.48 1.32
C PRO A 34 7.42 -3.27 0.82
N ALA A 35 6.70 -4.34 0.50
CA ALA A 35 5.31 -4.24 0.07
C ALA A 35 4.40 -3.75 1.21
N ALA A 36 4.54 -4.32 2.41
CA ALA A 36 3.76 -3.93 3.58
C ALA A 36 4.02 -2.48 4.00
N ILE A 37 5.29 -2.08 4.06
CA ILE A 37 5.69 -0.72 4.43
C ILE A 37 5.14 0.30 3.43
N SER A 38 5.33 0.09 2.13
CA SER A 38 4.85 1.01 1.11
C SER A 38 3.33 1.12 1.12
N ALA A 39 2.60 0.02 1.28
CA ALA A 39 1.14 0.03 1.31
C ALA A 39 0.59 0.73 2.57
N ILE A 40 1.01 0.31 3.76
CA ILE A 40 0.42 0.78 5.02
C ILE A 40 0.77 2.25 5.27
N PHE A 41 2.05 2.63 5.13
CA PHE A 41 2.48 3.98 5.48
C PHE A 41 2.02 5.03 4.48
N SER A 42 1.94 4.70 3.19
CA SER A 42 1.45 5.64 2.18
C SER A 42 -0.03 5.95 2.38
N VAL A 43 -0.85 4.93 2.65
CA VAL A 43 -2.28 5.11 2.89
C VAL A 43 -2.52 5.85 4.22
N SER A 44 -1.74 5.55 5.26
CA SER A 44 -1.80 6.26 6.54
C SER A 44 -1.42 7.74 6.40
N LEU A 45 -0.42 8.04 5.57
CA LEU A 45 -0.01 9.41 5.31
C LEU A 45 -1.09 10.19 4.55
N LEU A 46 -1.69 9.57 3.52
CA LEU A 46 -2.84 10.15 2.81
C LEU A 46 -4.00 10.40 3.77
N MET A 47 -4.33 9.43 4.62
CA MET A 47 -5.39 9.56 5.61
C MET A 47 -5.17 10.75 6.53
N ASN A 48 -3.96 10.90 7.06
CA ASN A 48 -3.63 12.03 7.93
C ASN A 48 -3.80 13.38 7.22
N THR A 49 -3.45 13.47 5.93
CA THR A 49 -3.68 14.71 5.16
C THR A 49 -5.16 15.00 4.93
N LEU A 50 -5.97 13.98 4.67
CA LEU A 50 -7.42 14.15 4.49
C LEU A 50 -8.11 14.58 5.78
N VAL A 51 -7.75 13.99 6.91
CA VAL A 51 -8.25 14.39 8.24
C VAL A 51 -7.82 15.82 8.58
N TRP A 52 -6.57 16.17 8.28
CA TRP A 52 -6.08 17.52 8.49
C TRP A 52 -6.81 18.56 7.64
N ASP A 53 -7.09 18.24 6.37
CA ASP A 53 -7.85 19.10 5.47
C ASP A 53 -9.29 19.34 6.00
N GLU A 54 -9.93 18.31 6.55
CA GLU A 54 -11.26 18.47 7.16
C GLU A 54 -11.21 19.31 8.45
N ASN A 55 -10.27 19.04 9.35
CA ASN A 55 -10.16 19.71 10.64
C ASN A 55 -9.74 21.19 10.51
N SER A 56 -8.93 21.51 9.50
CA SER A 56 -8.47 22.89 9.23
C SER A 56 -9.46 23.70 8.37
N ASN A 57 -10.60 23.14 8.00
CA ASN A 57 -11.53 23.70 7.01
C ASN A 57 -10.87 23.99 5.64
N TYR A 58 -9.69 23.43 5.38
CA TYR A 58 -8.98 23.62 4.11
C TYR A 58 -9.80 23.04 2.94
N LEU A 59 -10.48 21.93 3.14
CA LEU A 59 -11.35 21.35 2.15
C LEU A 59 -12.48 22.32 1.77
N LEU A 60 -13.11 22.94 2.76
CA LEU A 60 -14.15 23.97 2.54
C LEU A 60 -13.59 25.15 1.74
N TYR A 61 -12.42 25.67 2.16
CA TYR A 61 -11.75 26.76 1.48
C TYR A 61 -11.41 26.39 0.02
N ALA A 62 -10.83 25.23 -0.21
CA ALA A 62 -10.46 24.76 -1.56
C ALA A 62 -11.68 24.61 -2.48
N LEU A 63 -12.85 24.27 -1.93
CA LEU A 63 -14.08 24.10 -2.71
C LEU A 63 -14.88 25.39 -2.92
N THR A 64 -14.68 26.41 -2.09
CA THR A 64 -15.31 27.73 -2.23
C THR A 64 -14.50 28.69 -3.08
N THR A 65 -13.20 28.41 -3.30
CA THR A 65 -12.36 29.18 -4.23
C THR A 65 -12.71 28.83 -5.68
N PRO A 66 -12.48 29.74 -6.66
CA PRO A 66 -12.74 29.47 -8.08
C PRO A 66 -11.71 28.51 -8.71
N ILE A 67 -11.18 27.58 -7.93
CA ILE A 67 -10.25 26.55 -8.35
C ILE A 67 -11.04 25.32 -8.79
N ASP A 68 -10.63 24.68 -9.88
CA ASP A 68 -11.24 23.42 -10.34
C ASP A 68 -11.15 22.37 -9.21
N LYS A 69 -12.32 21.91 -8.74
CA LYS A 69 -12.43 20.86 -7.70
C LYS A 69 -11.64 19.59 -8.06
N LYS A 70 -11.51 19.30 -9.36
CA LYS A 70 -10.70 18.18 -9.87
C LYS A 70 -9.22 18.39 -9.59
N LEU A 71 -8.75 19.64 -9.51
CA LEU A 71 -7.35 19.91 -9.19
C LEU A 71 -7.00 19.50 -7.75
N TYR A 72 -7.91 19.72 -6.81
CA TYR A 72 -7.76 19.24 -5.43
C TYR A 72 -7.57 17.70 -5.39
N LEU A 73 -8.46 16.95 -6.07
CA LEU A 73 -8.33 15.49 -6.14
C LEU A 73 -7.02 15.06 -6.81
N LYS A 74 -6.66 15.65 -7.95
CA LYS A 74 -5.40 15.35 -8.65
C LYS A 74 -4.19 15.57 -7.75
N SER A 75 -4.17 16.65 -6.96
CA SER A 75 -3.06 16.92 -6.04
C SER A 75 -2.90 15.82 -4.98
N LYS A 76 -4.01 15.28 -4.45
CA LYS A 76 -3.98 14.17 -3.50
C LYS A 76 -3.53 12.85 -4.13
N TYR A 77 -3.88 12.60 -5.39
CA TYR A 77 -3.37 11.44 -6.12
C TYR A 77 -1.88 11.54 -6.41
N ILE A 78 -1.39 12.72 -6.81
CA ILE A 78 0.04 12.96 -7.01
C ILE A 78 0.78 12.77 -5.67
N TYR A 79 0.24 13.32 -4.58
CA TYR A 79 0.79 13.12 -3.25
C TYR A 79 0.87 11.64 -2.85
N LEU A 80 -0.21 10.87 -3.08
CA LEU A 80 -0.22 9.43 -2.84
C LEU A 80 0.85 8.70 -3.67
N LEU A 81 0.97 9.04 -4.96
CA LEU A 81 1.96 8.45 -5.86
C LEU A 81 3.40 8.73 -5.39
N MET A 82 3.67 9.97 -5.00
CA MET A 82 4.99 10.35 -4.46
C MET A 82 5.28 9.66 -3.13
N ALA A 83 4.30 9.57 -2.25
CA ALA A 83 4.43 8.88 -0.97
C ALA A 83 4.70 7.38 -1.17
N THR A 84 3.94 6.71 -2.03
CA THR A 84 4.10 5.27 -2.30
C THR A 84 5.45 4.97 -2.94
N GLY A 85 5.87 5.74 -3.94
CA GLY A 85 7.18 5.60 -4.56
C GLY A 85 8.32 5.86 -3.57
N GLY A 86 8.20 6.88 -2.74
CA GLY A 86 9.18 7.20 -1.70
C GLY A 86 9.31 6.10 -0.66
N TYR A 87 8.20 5.59 -0.12
CA TYR A 87 8.24 4.49 0.85
C TYR A 87 8.73 3.17 0.25
N ALA A 88 8.38 2.88 -1.01
CA ALA A 88 8.91 1.71 -1.70
C ALA A 88 10.44 1.75 -1.82
N LEU A 89 11.01 2.87 -2.25
CA LEU A 89 12.46 3.04 -2.35
C LEU A 89 13.14 3.00 -0.98
N ILE A 90 12.62 3.75 0.00
CA ILE A 90 13.18 3.81 1.36
C ILE A 90 13.13 2.44 2.05
N SER A 91 12.15 1.59 1.76
CA SER A 91 12.05 0.25 2.37
C SER A 91 12.99 -0.77 1.75
N VAL A 92 13.28 -0.67 0.45
CA VAL A 92 14.20 -1.59 -0.23
C VAL A 92 15.64 -1.42 0.26
N ILE A 93 16.09 -0.19 0.52
CA ILE A 93 17.47 0.09 0.90
C ILE A 93 17.89 -0.66 2.19
N PRO A 94 17.19 -0.51 3.34
CA PRO A 94 17.59 -1.19 4.57
C PRO A 94 17.44 -2.72 4.47
N MET A 95 16.45 -3.23 3.74
CA MET A 95 16.29 -4.67 3.55
C MET A 95 17.43 -5.26 2.71
N THR A 96 17.89 -4.55 1.69
CA THR A 96 19.09 -4.93 0.92
C THR A 96 20.34 -4.91 1.81
N ALA A 97 20.48 -3.91 2.68
CA ALA A 97 21.61 -3.83 3.61
C ALA A 97 21.63 -5.03 4.57
N VAL A 98 20.48 -5.46 5.10
CA VAL A 98 20.39 -6.66 5.94
C VAL A 98 20.84 -7.91 5.18
N LEU A 99 20.39 -8.10 3.93
CA LEU A 99 20.80 -9.24 3.10
C LEU A 99 22.31 -9.27 2.85
N ILE A 100 22.94 -8.10 2.71
CA ILE A 100 24.41 -8.01 2.56
C ILE A 100 25.11 -8.38 3.88
N LEU A 101 24.65 -7.82 5.01
CA LEU A 101 25.26 -8.03 6.32
C LEU A 101 25.11 -9.48 6.82
N THR A 102 24.04 -10.16 6.44
CA THR A 102 23.83 -11.59 6.79
C THR A 102 24.55 -12.56 5.86
N GLY A 103 25.24 -12.07 4.82
CA GLY A 103 25.88 -12.91 3.82
C GLY A 103 24.91 -13.65 2.88
N SER A 104 23.60 -13.34 2.98
CA SER A 104 22.53 -13.97 2.20
C SER A 104 22.28 -13.28 0.86
N PHE A 105 23.17 -12.38 0.49
CA PHE A 105 23.04 -11.60 -0.73
C PHE A 105 23.07 -12.48 -1.98
N ARG A 106 21.95 -12.47 -2.72
CA ARG A 106 21.82 -13.07 -4.05
C ARG A 106 21.19 -12.05 -4.99
N PRO A 107 21.70 -11.87 -6.22
CA PRO A 107 21.10 -10.93 -7.18
C PRO A 107 19.61 -11.15 -7.41
N GLU A 108 19.16 -12.40 -7.37
CA GLU A 108 17.76 -12.80 -7.53
C GLU A 108 16.87 -12.20 -6.43
N LEU A 109 17.37 -12.08 -5.20
CA LEU A 109 16.63 -11.51 -4.08
C LEU A 109 16.40 -10.00 -4.24
N ILE A 110 17.31 -9.29 -4.92
CA ILE A 110 17.11 -7.86 -5.22
C ILE A 110 15.93 -7.68 -6.17
N PHE A 111 15.88 -8.46 -7.25
CA PHE A 111 14.73 -8.41 -8.17
C PHE A 111 13.41 -8.72 -7.45
N LEU A 112 13.46 -9.66 -6.50
CA LEU A 112 12.30 -10.03 -5.70
C LEU A 112 11.88 -8.89 -4.76
N LEU A 113 12.83 -8.20 -4.11
CA LEU A 113 12.57 -7.03 -3.27
C LEU A 113 11.94 -5.88 -4.07
N PHE A 114 12.46 -5.57 -5.26
CA PHE A 114 11.86 -4.56 -6.12
C PHE A 114 10.48 -4.99 -6.62
N GLY A 115 10.30 -6.26 -6.96
CA GLY A 115 9.01 -6.81 -7.37
C GLY A 115 7.96 -6.69 -6.26
N THR A 116 8.30 -7.05 -5.04
CA THR A 116 7.39 -6.91 -3.88
C THR A 116 7.12 -5.46 -3.53
N ALA A 117 8.12 -4.57 -3.61
CA ALA A 117 7.91 -3.13 -3.44
C ALA A 117 6.94 -2.58 -4.48
N LEU A 118 7.03 -3.00 -5.74
CA LEU A 118 6.10 -2.62 -6.80
C LEU A 118 4.68 -3.09 -6.52
N ILE A 119 4.52 -4.33 -6.04
CA ILE A 119 3.22 -4.85 -5.60
C ILE A 119 2.66 -3.97 -4.47
N GLY A 120 3.50 -3.60 -3.50
CA GLY A 120 3.11 -2.69 -2.43
C GLY A 120 2.64 -1.33 -2.93
N VAL A 121 3.30 -0.76 -3.94
CA VAL A 121 2.87 0.48 -4.61
C VAL A 121 1.49 0.31 -5.24
N ILE A 122 1.25 -0.78 -5.97
CA ILE A 122 -0.05 -1.05 -6.61
C ILE A 122 -1.15 -1.17 -5.55
N VAL A 123 -0.92 -1.93 -4.49
CA VAL A 123 -1.86 -2.09 -3.37
C VAL A 123 -2.13 -0.75 -2.69
N ALA A 124 -1.08 0.04 -2.43
CA ALA A 124 -1.21 1.37 -1.82
C ALA A 124 -2.06 2.33 -2.67
N LEU A 125 -1.84 2.34 -3.99
CA LEU A 125 -2.61 3.18 -4.91
C LEU A 125 -4.08 2.77 -4.94
N LEU A 126 -4.38 1.49 -4.88
CA LEU A 126 -5.76 0.99 -4.82
C LEU A 126 -6.45 1.37 -3.52
N LEU A 127 -5.81 1.06 -2.39
CA LEU A 127 -6.37 1.38 -1.08
C LEU A 127 -6.51 2.90 -0.90
N GLY A 128 -5.53 3.67 -1.38
CA GLY A 128 -5.58 5.12 -1.35
C GLY A 128 -6.70 5.70 -2.23
N THR A 129 -6.94 5.14 -3.43
CA THR A 129 -8.09 5.53 -4.26
C THR A 129 -9.43 5.21 -3.61
N CYS A 130 -9.55 4.04 -2.99
CA CYS A 130 -10.75 3.68 -2.21
C CYS A 130 -10.95 4.64 -1.04
N LEU A 131 -9.91 4.95 -0.28
CA LEU A 131 -9.95 5.88 0.84
C LEU A 131 -10.39 7.27 0.39
N MET A 132 -9.82 7.78 -0.71
CA MET A 132 -10.20 9.08 -1.25
C MET A 132 -11.67 9.10 -1.70
N ALA A 133 -12.13 8.07 -2.41
CA ALA A 133 -13.52 7.98 -2.83
C ALA A 133 -14.47 7.99 -1.62
N LEU A 134 -14.15 7.21 -0.58
CA LEU A 134 -14.94 7.16 0.65
C LEU A 134 -14.91 8.49 1.41
N SER A 135 -13.77 9.18 1.48
CA SER A 135 -13.65 10.47 2.17
C SER A 135 -14.40 11.59 1.44
N MET A 136 -14.51 11.52 0.10
CA MET A 136 -15.33 12.46 -0.65
C MET A 136 -16.83 12.22 -0.41
N LYS A 137 -17.25 10.96 -0.28
CA LYS A 137 -18.64 10.60 -0.01
C LYS A 137 -19.06 10.84 1.45
N TYR A 138 -18.17 10.52 2.37
CA TYR A 138 -18.40 10.63 3.81
C TYR A 138 -17.47 11.68 4.43
N THR A 139 -17.03 11.45 5.66
CA THR A 139 -15.93 12.19 6.29
C THR A 139 -14.66 11.34 6.25
N ALA A 140 -13.48 11.97 6.35
CA ALA A 140 -12.23 11.24 6.38
C ALA A 140 -12.17 10.25 7.56
N ILE A 141 -12.73 10.62 8.72
CA ILE A 141 -12.79 9.75 9.92
C ILE A 141 -13.66 8.51 9.64
N LYS A 142 -14.84 8.68 9.02
CA LYS A 142 -15.70 7.53 8.66
C LYS A 142 -15.06 6.65 7.59
N ALA A 143 -14.40 7.27 6.60
CA ALA A 143 -13.66 6.56 5.56
C ALA A 143 -12.55 5.68 6.18
N ASN A 144 -11.83 6.17 7.19
CA ASN A 144 -10.84 5.38 7.91
C ASN A 144 -11.44 4.17 8.61
N GLY A 145 -12.60 4.33 9.24
CA GLY A 145 -13.32 3.20 9.87
C GLY A 145 -13.63 2.09 8.86
N TYR A 146 -14.11 2.44 7.66
CA TYR A 146 -14.34 1.46 6.60
C TYR A 146 -13.04 0.81 6.11
N MET A 147 -11.96 1.58 5.98
CA MET A 147 -10.66 1.04 5.58
C MET A 147 -10.09 0.08 6.63
N THR A 148 -10.30 0.35 7.93
CA THR A 148 -9.90 -0.56 9.00
C THR A 148 -10.63 -1.90 8.90
N MET A 149 -11.91 -1.91 8.54
CA MET A 149 -12.64 -3.15 8.25
C MET A 149 -12.04 -3.90 7.05
N PHE A 150 -11.64 -3.20 6.00
CA PHE A 150 -10.96 -3.79 4.85
C PHE A 150 -9.63 -4.44 5.25
N TYR A 151 -8.81 -3.78 6.07
CA TYR A 151 -7.56 -4.37 6.59
C TYR A 151 -7.83 -5.64 7.42
N GLY A 152 -8.89 -5.64 8.23
CA GLY A 152 -9.34 -6.84 8.94
C GLY A 152 -9.66 -7.99 7.99
N LEU A 153 -10.43 -7.76 6.93
CA LEU A 153 -10.75 -8.76 5.92
C LEU A 153 -9.51 -9.29 5.20
N PHE A 154 -8.54 -8.43 4.89
CA PHE A 154 -7.26 -8.84 4.32
C PHE A 154 -6.45 -9.73 5.27
N ALA A 155 -6.43 -9.44 6.56
CA ALA A 155 -5.77 -10.28 7.55
C ALA A 155 -6.41 -11.69 7.62
N PHE A 156 -7.73 -11.78 7.53
CA PHE A 156 -8.45 -13.07 7.47
C PHE A 156 -8.21 -13.82 6.15
N SER A 157 -7.93 -13.14 5.04
CA SER A 157 -7.66 -13.82 3.76
C SER A 157 -6.44 -14.73 3.82
N GLY A 158 -5.43 -14.39 4.62
CA GLY A 158 -4.26 -15.23 4.87
C GLY A 158 -4.62 -16.58 5.51
N VAL A 159 -5.62 -16.58 6.40
CA VAL A 159 -6.14 -17.82 7.00
C VAL A 159 -6.86 -18.67 5.96
N ILE A 160 -7.64 -18.05 5.09
CA ILE A 160 -8.38 -18.76 4.01
C ILE A 160 -7.40 -19.39 3.02
N LEU A 161 -6.32 -18.69 2.66
CA LEU A 161 -5.29 -19.21 1.74
C LEU A 161 -4.61 -20.48 2.25
N ASN A 162 -4.50 -20.66 3.57
CA ASN A 162 -3.95 -21.86 4.16
C ASN A 162 -4.86 -23.10 4.03
N HIS A 163 -6.16 -22.89 3.77
CA HIS A 163 -7.16 -23.95 3.62
C HIS A 163 -7.45 -24.31 2.14
N ILE A 164 -6.75 -23.68 1.20
CA ILE A 164 -6.90 -23.99 -0.23
C ILE A 164 -6.24 -25.35 -0.51
N SER A 165 -6.96 -26.21 -1.25
CA SER A 165 -6.47 -27.53 -1.66
C SER A 165 -5.18 -27.43 -2.49
N GLU A 166 -4.34 -28.47 -2.43
CA GLU A 166 -3.09 -28.50 -3.20
C GLU A 166 -3.32 -28.42 -4.72
N GLU A 167 -4.40 -29.00 -5.22
CA GLU A 167 -4.78 -28.90 -6.64
C GLU A 167 -5.03 -27.45 -7.05
N THR A 168 -5.73 -26.68 -6.22
CA THR A 168 -5.99 -25.25 -6.49
C THR A 168 -4.69 -24.44 -6.41
N ARG A 169 -3.76 -24.79 -5.51
CA ARG A 169 -2.45 -24.14 -5.43
C ARG A 169 -1.60 -24.39 -6.67
N THR A 170 -1.61 -25.58 -7.23
CA THR A 170 -0.88 -25.89 -8.46
C THR A 170 -1.47 -25.15 -9.66
N LEU A 171 -2.79 -25.11 -9.81
CA LEU A 171 -3.47 -24.33 -10.85
C LEU A 171 -3.14 -22.83 -10.75
N ILE A 172 -3.08 -22.28 -9.55
CA ILE A 172 -2.67 -20.88 -9.33
C ILE A 172 -1.22 -20.67 -9.74
N LYS A 173 -0.29 -21.56 -9.37
CA LYS A 173 1.13 -21.45 -9.71
C LYS A 173 1.36 -21.50 -11.22
N GLU A 174 0.69 -22.39 -11.94
CA GLU A 174 0.81 -22.52 -13.39
C GLU A 174 0.29 -21.30 -14.15
N ASN A 175 -0.75 -20.63 -13.62
CA ASN A 175 -1.41 -19.51 -14.27
C ASN A 175 -1.08 -18.14 -13.62
N ILE A 176 -0.12 -18.09 -12.70
CA ILE A 176 0.16 -16.89 -11.89
C ILE A 176 0.44 -15.64 -12.74
N GLY A 177 1.11 -15.79 -13.88
CA GLY A 177 1.40 -14.68 -14.78
C GLY A 177 0.14 -14.09 -15.41
N TYR A 178 -0.74 -14.91 -15.93
CA TYR A 178 -2.00 -14.47 -16.53
C TYR A 178 -2.95 -13.89 -15.48
N MET A 179 -3.02 -14.52 -14.30
CA MET A 179 -3.82 -14.03 -13.19
C MET A 179 -3.32 -12.67 -12.69
N ALA A 180 -2.01 -12.48 -12.57
CA ALA A 180 -1.42 -11.21 -12.17
C ALA A 180 -1.76 -10.09 -13.15
N VAL A 181 -1.64 -10.32 -14.45
CA VAL A 181 -2.00 -9.35 -15.48
C VAL A 181 -3.50 -9.02 -15.42
N ALA A 182 -4.36 -10.05 -15.32
CA ALA A 182 -5.81 -9.85 -15.22
C ALA A 182 -6.18 -9.02 -13.98
N VAL A 183 -5.59 -9.33 -12.84
CA VAL A 183 -5.79 -8.58 -11.60
C VAL A 183 -5.36 -7.12 -11.77
N VAL A 184 -4.18 -6.85 -12.32
CA VAL A 184 -3.70 -5.47 -12.54
C VAL A 184 -4.64 -4.69 -13.45
N VAL A 185 -5.14 -5.30 -14.53
CA VAL A 185 -6.11 -4.65 -15.44
C VAL A 185 -7.43 -4.34 -14.72
N ILE A 186 -7.99 -5.31 -13.99
CA ILE A 186 -9.22 -5.11 -13.22
C ILE A 186 -9.04 -3.98 -12.21
N LEU A 187 -7.91 -3.96 -11.51
CA LEU A 187 -7.61 -2.95 -10.50
C LEU A 187 -7.42 -1.56 -11.13
N ALA A 188 -6.79 -1.47 -12.31
CA ALA A 188 -6.65 -0.22 -13.03
C ALA A 188 -8.02 0.34 -13.47
N VAL A 189 -8.89 -0.49 -14.03
CA VAL A 189 -10.27 -0.10 -14.40
C VAL A 189 -11.03 0.36 -13.15
N PHE A 190 -10.94 -0.39 -12.06
CA PHE A 190 -11.60 -0.04 -10.80
C PHE A 190 -11.09 1.30 -10.23
N ALA A 191 -9.78 1.56 -10.29
CA ALA A 191 -9.20 2.83 -9.85
C ALA A 191 -9.72 4.02 -10.69
N VAL A 192 -9.84 3.87 -12.01
CA VAL A 192 -10.41 4.89 -12.89
C VAL A 192 -11.88 5.15 -12.55
N MET A 193 -12.67 4.10 -12.34
CA MET A 193 -14.08 4.23 -11.94
C MET A 193 -14.22 4.94 -10.58
N LEU A 194 -13.39 4.60 -9.61
CA LEU A 194 -13.38 5.26 -8.30
C LEU A 194 -12.98 6.73 -8.40
N PHE A 195 -12.01 7.07 -9.26
CA PHE A 195 -11.63 8.46 -9.50
C PHE A 195 -12.80 9.28 -10.06
N GLN A 196 -13.50 8.74 -11.08
CA GLN A 196 -14.67 9.39 -11.64
C GLN A 196 -15.79 9.58 -10.60
N LYS A 197 -16.04 8.55 -9.78
CA LYS A 197 -17.02 8.64 -8.68
C LYS A 197 -16.59 9.66 -7.62
N SER A 198 -15.32 9.73 -7.28
CA SER A 198 -14.80 10.73 -6.34
C SER A 198 -15.02 12.14 -6.84
N CYS A 199 -14.84 12.40 -8.15
CA CYS A 199 -15.15 13.69 -8.75
C CYS A 199 -16.62 14.03 -8.64
N GLN A 200 -17.52 13.08 -8.94
CA GLN A 200 -18.96 13.28 -8.85
C GLN A 200 -19.40 13.57 -7.40
N TRP A 201 -18.91 12.82 -6.42
CA TRP A 201 -19.25 13.03 -5.02
C TRP A 201 -18.70 14.35 -4.47
N LEU A 202 -17.53 14.78 -4.93
CA LEU A 202 -16.98 16.07 -4.57
C LEU A 202 -17.81 17.23 -5.13
N GLU A 203 -18.35 17.10 -6.35
CA GLU A 203 -19.23 18.09 -6.95
C GLU A 203 -20.58 18.18 -6.22
N GLN A 204 -21.07 17.06 -5.68
CA GLN A 204 -22.34 16.98 -4.94
C GLN A 204 -22.21 17.34 -3.46
N LYS A 205 -20.99 17.49 -2.94
CA LYS A 205 -20.78 17.82 -1.55
C LYS A 205 -21.16 19.28 -1.32
N GLU A 206 -22.35 19.49 -0.72
CA GLU A 206 -22.80 20.79 -0.21
C GLU A 206 -22.26 20.98 1.22
N PHE A 207 -21.81 22.18 1.53
CA PHE A 207 -21.25 22.58 2.82
C PHE A 207 -22.16 23.61 3.52
#